data_9df2010d5e74635e44140a6ca1d52add
#
_entry.id   9df2010d5e74635e44140a6ca1d52add
#
_cell.length_a   1.000
_cell.length_b   1.000
_cell.length_c   1.000
_cell.angle_alpha   90.00
_cell.angle_beta   90.00
_cell.angle_gamma   90.00
#
_symmetry.space_group_name_H-M   'P 1'
#
loop_
_entity.id
_entity.type
_entity.pdbx_description
1 polymer ?
#
loop_
_entity_poly.entity_id
_entity_poly.type
_entity_poly.pdbx_seq_one_letter_code
_entity_poly.pdbx_strand_id
1 'polypeptide(L)'
;MNSIAIETNNQEGSKLYKCREYPYKVSANLHYFRKDERFCDIELISGKTKVKAHRVVLAASCEYFDAMFNVGLEETQKGRVLLHSVPSVILPLIIDFIYTGEITIDKATVQNLLIAADMLQLRELVVGCGEFLKRELHPSNVLGIFRFAETHNCKELAEEALTHAQAHWNLVANGDELLELPLQQLITLLSSEQLKVDNEAQVLYPALKWLEHEPATRRRHCFEVLSHVRLPLISPQVLDSAIKTVHDPSIAVALKTVRVDMKSGRGALVSLSAEPRARARRVLVIVGGSCHDNVPHPAVTTDNILFSALKFDLHKREWEELAPMGIARIQPGVATLGGRVYAVGGEQGSQILANGEVYDPQLDKWSDIAPMKEARCEFGLTAWKSNLYAFGGWVGSDMGSSVEVYDPVSDEWTLVENMPEPRFGMGVVTFEGLIYVVGGCTHTWRHTQDLLCYHPLLRKWQTLKSMRHARSQAAAVVLDNYLYVIGGIGPRRTVLASVERYSFDDDRWEEVGSLKEARACCVAGAAEGVLVVAGGDTETEHRAFYQERTTLSSVEIYDPVENTWRSAPPLPHSRTEAGAALL
;
A
#
# COMPACT_ATOMS: atom_id res chain seq x y z
N MET A 1 31.56 -22.46 31.59
CA MET A 1 30.89 -23.21 32.68
C MET A 1 30.12 -24.35 32.05
N ASN A 2 30.58 -25.58 32.24
CA ASN A 2 30.08 -26.79 31.56
C ASN A 2 28.66 -27.10 32.08
N SER A 3 27.65 -26.95 31.22
CA SER A 3 26.30 -27.40 31.53
C SER A 3 26.15 -28.88 31.28
N ILE A 4 26.41 -29.68 32.28
CA ILE A 4 26.12 -31.11 32.29
C ILE A 4 24.62 -31.26 32.57
N ALA A 5 23.84 -31.67 31.57
CA ALA A 5 22.43 -32.03 31.80
C ALA A 5 22.36 -33.55 32.06
N ILE A 6 21.98 -33.91 33.30
CA ILE A 6 21.66 -35.29 33.66
C ILE A 6 20.14 -35.44 33.59
N GLU A 7 19.65 -36.15 32.54
CA GLU A 7 18.24 -36.56 32.47
C GLU A 7 18.09 -37.90 33.20
N THR A 8 17.24 -37.95 34.22
CA THR A 8 16.92 -39.19 34.95
C THR A 8 15.84 -39.96 34.22
N ASN A 9 16.17 -41.11 33.62
CA ASN A 9 15.19 -42.06 33.13
C ASN A 9 14.95 -43.11 34.24
N ASN A 10 13.71 -43.37 34.63
CA ASN A 10 13.30 -44.27 35.68
C ASN A 10 13.45 -45.76 35.31
N GLN A 11 14.66 -46.25 35.15
CA GLN A 11 14.97 -47.67 35.24
C GLN A 11 15.99 -47.83 36.36
N GLU A 12 15.67 -48.67 37.34
CA GLU A 12 16.51 -48.93 38.52
C GLU A 12 17.95 -49.27 38.12
N GLY A 13 18.89 -48.42 38.54
CA GLY A 13 20.33 -48.67 38.48
C GLY A 13 21.11 -48.10 37.27
N SER A 14 20.48 -47.44 36.30
CA SER A 14 21.20 -46.81 35.19
C SER A 14 20.92 -45.28 35.12
N LYS A 15 21.97 -44.48 34.81
CA LYS A 15 21.89 -43.05 34.55
C LYS A 15 22.32 -42.75 33.14
N LEU A 16 21.45 -42.08 32.37
CA LEU A 16 21.81 -41.58 31.02
C LEU A 16 22.71 -40.35 31.18
N TYR A 17 23.92 -40.42 30.67
CA TYR A 17 24.83 -39.28 30.56
C TYR A 17 24.83 -38.74 29.15
N LYS A 18 24.44 -37.49 28.92
CA LYS A 18 24.51 -36.83 27.61
C LYS A 18 25.56 -35.71 27.64
N CYS A 19 26.61 -35.84 26.89
CA CYS A 19 27.59 -34.78 26.67
C CYS A 19 27.23 -34.03 25.38
N ARG A 20 26.64 -32.85 25.50
CA ARG A 20 26.18 -32.03 24.35
C ARG A 20 27.32 -31.54 23.47
N GLU A 21 28.52 -31.36 24.02
CA GLU A 21 29.68 -30.86 23.28
C GLU A 21 30.43 -31.96 22.53
N TYR A 22 30.20 -33.25 22.86
CA TYR A 22 30.94 -34.36 22.26
C TYR A 22 30.76 -34.51 20.74
N PRO A 23 29.55 -34.38 20.17
CA PRO A 23 29.36 -34.39 18.71
C PRO A 23 30.12 -33.26 18.00
N TYR A 24 30.12 -32.06 18.55
CA TYR A 24 30.88 -30.92 18.01
C TYR A 24 32.39 -31.16 18.03
N LYS A 25 32.91 -31.77 19.09
CA LYS A 25 34.31 -32.14 19.19
C LYS A 25 34.70 -33.17 18.13
N VAL A 26 33.84 -34.16 17.86
CA VAL A 26 34.07 -35.14 16.81
C VAL A 26 34.07 -34.47 15.44
N SER A 27 33.09 -33.61 15.15
CA SER A 27 32.99 -32.88 13.89
C SER A 27 34.22 -31.99 13.67
N ALA A 28 34.64 -31.23 14.68
CA ALA A 28 35.83 -30.38 14.62
C ALA A 28 37.11 -31.19 14.33
N ASN A 29 37.27 -32.38 14.94
CA ASN A 29 38.41 -33.26 14.66
C ASN A 29 38.35 -33.81 13.23
N LEU A 30 37.20 -34.19 12.70
CA LEU A 30 37.04 -34.64 11.31
C LEU A 30 37.39 -33.53 10.32
N HIS A 31 36.96 -32.27 10.62
CA HIS A 31 37.34 -31.10 9.84
C HIS A 31 38.86 -30.87 9.84
N TYR A 32 39.49 -30.97 11.02
CA TYR A 32 40.95 -30.87 11.15
C TYR A 32 41.65 -31.97 10.32
N PHE A 33 41.23 -33.26 10.43
CA PHE A 33 41.80 -34.37 9.63
C PHE A 33 41.65 -34.11 8.13
N ARG A 34 40.52 -33.54 7.69
CA ARG A 34 40.35 -33.19 6.27
C ARG A 34 41.32 -32.09 5.83
N LYS A 35 41.50 -31.05 6.64
CA LYS A 35 42.43 -29.94 6.31
C LYS A 35 43.89 -30.44 6.21
N ASP A 36 44.26 -31.42 7.05
CA ASP A 36 45.55 -32.09 7.01
C ASP A 36 45.62 -33.24 5.98
N GLU A 37 44.58 -33.44 5.18
CA GLU A 37 44.43 -34.51 4.20
C GLU A 37 44.56 -35.94 4.79
N ARG A 38 44.35 -36.11 6.10
CA ARG A 38 44.41 -37.37 6.81
C ARG A 38 43.11 -38.15 6.68
N PHE A 39 43.22 -39.46 6.39
CA PHE A 39 42.11 -40.38 6.24
C PHE A 39 41.13 -40.03 5.10
N CYS A 40 41.45 -39.05 4.24
CA CYS A 40 40.63 -38.74 3.08
C CYS A 40 40.68 -39.89 2.06
N ASP A 41 39.52 -40.36 1.66
CA ASP A 41 39.34 -41.51 0.74
C ASP A 41 38.62 -41.11 -0.56
N ILE A 42 38.34 -39.81 -0.76
CA ILE A 42 37.75 -39.29 -1.99
C ILE A 42 38.25 -37.87 -2.33
N GLU A 43 38.38 -37.59 -3.62
CA GLU A 43 38.70 -36.28 -4.18
C GLU A 43 37.51 -35.76 -5.00
N LEU A 44 36.92 -34.63 -4.59
CA LEU A 44 35.85 -33.93 -5.32
C LEU A 44 36.47 -32.88 -6.23
N ILE A 45 36.05 -32.84 -7.48
CA ILE A 45 36.63 -31.97 -8.51
C ILE A 45 35.53 -31.13 -9.14
N SER A 46 35.71 -29.79 -9.16
CA SER A 46 34.89 -28.86 -9.92
C SER A 46 35.79 -27.89 -10.69
N GLY A 47 35.79 -28.00 -12.00
CA GLY A 47 36.67 -27.23 -12.86
C GLY A 47 38.16 -27.45 -12.51
N LYS A 48 38.83 -26.42 -11.99
CA LYS A 48 40.23 -26.47 -11.55
C LYS A 48 40.37 -26.73 -10.05
N THR A 49 39.29 -26.67 -9.30
CA THR A 49 39.30 -26.83 -7.83
C THR A 49 39.16 -28.29 -7.46
N LYS A 50 40.01 -28.75 -6.55
CA LYS A 50 40.04 -30.11 -6.00
C LYS A 50 39.92 -30.02 -4.49
N VAL A 51 39.05 -30.83 -3.91
CA VAL A 51 38.83 -30.88 -2.45
C VAL A 51 38.85 -32.35 -2.02
N LYS A 52 39.74 -32.71 -1.12
CA LYS A 52 39.77 -34.03 -0.48
C LYS A 52 38.77 -34.08 0.67
N ALA A 53 38.11 -35.21 0.83
CA ALA A 53 37.07 -35.41 1.84
C ALA A 53 36.99 -36.88 2.30
N HIS A 54 36.13 -37.13 3.29
CA HIS A 54 35.84 -38.49 3.79
C HIS A 54 34.45 -38.89 3.29
N ARG A 55 34.33 -40.00 2.59
CA ARG A 55 33.06 -40.53 2.05
C ARG A 55 31.99 -40.65 3.12
N VAL A 56 32.37 -41.21 4.28
CA VAL A 56 31.44 -41.41 5.38
C VAL A 56 30.82 -40.08 5.90
N VAL A 57 31.61 -39.00 5.93
CA VAL A 57 31.12 -37.68 6.37
C VAL A 57 30.20 -37.10 5.31
N LEU A 58 30.56 -37.19 4.04
CA LEU A 58 29.72 -36.70 2.94
C LEU A 58 28.40 -37.47 2.87
N ALA A 59 28.41 -38.80 2.97
CA ALA A 59 27.21 -39.64 2.95
C ALA A 59 26.30 -39.37 4.16
N ALA A 60 26.89 -39.20 5.36
CA ALA A 60 26.12 -38.90 6.56
C ALA A 60 25.45 -37.52 6.56
N SER A 61 25.95 -36.58 5.75
CA SER A 61 25.46 -35.18 5.71
C SER A 61 24.53 -34.91 4.53
N CYS A 62 24.50 -35.77 3.50
CA CYS A 62 23.94 -35.41 2.21
C CYS A 62 23.40 -36.64 1.48
N GLU A 63 22.09 -36.69 1.25
CA GLU A 63 21.43 -37.82 0.55
C GLU A 63 22.00 -38.05 -0.86
N TYR A 64 22.43 -36.98 -1.54
CA TYR A 64 23.06 -37.06 -2.86
C TYR A 64 24.37 -37.89 -2.82
N PHE A 65 25.24 -37.63 -1.85
CA PHE A 65 26.48 -38.37 -1.71
C PHE A 65 26.25 -39.80 -1.18
N ASP A 66 25.30 -40.00 -0.28
CA ASP A 66 24.92 -41.32 0.18
C ASP A 66 24.45 -42.19 -0.99
N ALA A 67 23.50 -41.69 -1.79
CA ALA A 67 23.03 -42.40 -2.98
C ALA A 67 24.16 -42.69 -3.98
N MET A 68 25.04 -41.71 -4.24
CA MET A 68 26.14 -41.82 -5.17
C MET A 68 27.13 -42.92 -4.74
N PHE A 69 27.45 -42.98 -3.45
CA PHE A 69 28.44 -43.98 -2.96
C PHE A 69 27.86 -45.39 -2.85
N ASN A 70 26.55 -45.52 -2.62
CA ASN A 70 25.87 -46.82 -2.53
C ASN A 70 25.64 -47.48 -3.90
N VAL A 71 25.48 -46.69 -4.97
CA VAL A 71 25.22 -47.22 -6.33
C VAL A 71 26.49 -47.83 -6.98
N GLY A 72 27.68 -47.53 -6.44
CA GLY A 72 28.94 -48.16 -6.89
C GLY A 72 29.39 -47.75 -8.30
N LEU A 73 29.10 -46.52 -8.73
CA LEU A 73 29.54 -45.97 -10.00
C LEU A 73 31.08 -46.06 -10.15
N GLU A 74 31.58 -46.28 -11.38
CA GLU A 74 33.02 -46.40 -11.66
C GLU A 74 33.87 -45.24 -11.10
N GLU A 75 33.29 -44.04 -11.10
CA GLU A 75 33.92 -42.83 -10.57
C GLU A 75 34.16 -42.91 -9.06
N THR A 76 33.21 -43.51 -8.33
CA THR A 76 33.38 -43.76 -6.89
C THR A 76 34.43 -44.81 -6.57
N GLN A 77 34.60 -45.80 -7.42
CA GLN A 77 35.64 -46.80 -7.26
C GLN A 77 37.06 -46.21 -7.49
N LYS A 78 37.18 -45.22 -8.39
CA LYS A 78 38.44 -44.53 -8.68
C LYS A 78 38.83 -43.48 -7.63
N GLY A 79 38.03 -43.26 -6.60
CA GLY A 79 38.29 -42.26 -5.54
C GLY A 79 38.22 -40.80 -5.99
N ARG A 80 37.60 -40.54 -7.13
CA ARG A 80 37.46 -39.18 -7.69
C ARG A 80 36.05 -38.97 -8.23
N VAL A 81 35.41 -37.84 -7.87
CA VAL A 81 34.09 -37.45 -8.32
C VAL A 81 34.14 -36.07 -8.98
N LEU A 82 33.59 -35.98 -10.18
CA LEU A 82 33.52 -34.76 -10.94
C LEU A 82 32.13 -34.12 -10.75
N LEU A 83 32.09 -32.92 -10.16
CA LEU A 83 30.88 -32.17 -9.90
C LEU A 83 30.76 -31.04 -10.93
N HIS A 84 30.14 -31.31 -12.08
CA HIS A 84 30.06 -30.37 -13.21
C HIS A 84 29.16 -29.16 -12.90
N SER A 85 28.12 -29.34 -12.12
CA SER A 85 27.10 -28.32 -11.85
C SER A 85 27.39 -27.48 -10.61
N VAL A 86 28.44 -27.78 -9.84
CA VAL A 86 28.84 -26.97 -8.68
C VAL A 86 29.95 -26.02 -9.11
N PRO A 87 29.82 -24.69 -8.99
CA PRO A 87 30.90 -23.79 -9.33
C PRO A 87 32.17 -24.02 -8.49
N SER A 88 33.33 -23.89 -9.10
CA SER A 88 34.61 -24.15 -8.46
C SER A 88 34.89 -23.33 -7.20
N VAL A 89 34.33 -22.11 -7.13
CA VAL A 89 34.44 -21.20 -5.97
C VAL A 89 33.54 -21.65 -4.81
N ILE A 90 32.42 -22.30 -5.12
CA ILE A 90 31.40 -22.71 -4.15
C ILE A 90 31.75 -24.07 -3.50
N LEU A 91 32.40 -24.97 -4.24
CA LEU A 91 32.72 -26.32 -3.76
C LEU A 91 33.43 -26.31 -2.39
N PRO A 92 34.51 -25.54 -2.14
CA PRO A 92 35.17 -25.52 -0.84
C PRO A 92 34.25 -25.05 0.30
N LEU A 93 33.38 -24.04 0.03
CA LEU A 93 32.45 -23.48 1.02
C LEU A 93 31.42 -24.52 1.47
N ILE A 94 30.84 -25.25 0.52
CA ILE A 94 29.87 -26.34 0.83
C ILE A 94 30.55 -27.48 1.60
N ILE A 95 31.75 -27.87 1.20
CA ILE A 95 32.44 -28.95 1.90
C ILE A 95 32.86 -28.49 3.32
N ASP A 96 33.27 -27.23 3.50
CA ASP A 96 33.53 -26.69 4.84
C ASP A 96 32.26 -26.69 5.69
N PHE A 97 31.11 -26.28 5.12
CA PHE A 97 29.80 -26.34 5.78
C PHE A 97 29.41 -27.75 6.22
N ILE A 98 29.59 -28.75 5.38
CA ILE A 98 29.31 -30.16 5.71
C ILE A 98 30.08 -30.63 6.97
N TYR A 99 31.31 -30.13 7.18
CA TYR A 99 32.13 -30.52 8.35
C TYR A 99 31.89 -29.64 9.58
N THR A 100 31.52 -28.38 9.40
CA THR A 100 31.45 -27.40 10.49
C THR A 100 30.02 -27.02 10.88
N GLY A 101 29.06 -27.13 9.95
CA GLY A 101 27.73 -26.58 10.08
C GLY A 101 27.67 -25.04 9.96
N GLU A 102 28.81 -24.41 9.62
CA GLU A 102 28.93 -22.95 9.54
C GLU A 102 29.31 -22.51 8.13
N ILE A 103 28.67 -21.45 7.63
CA ILE A 103 28.95 -20.85 6.32
C ILE A 103 28.61 -19.36 6.35
N THR A 104 29.42 -18.54 5.69
CA THR A 104 29.12 -17.15 5.43
C THR A 104 28.39 -17.02 4.09
N ILE A 105 27.19 -16.45 4.11
CA ILE A 105 26.36 -16.19 2.92
C ILE A 105 26.47 -14.70 2.59
N ASP A 106 26.81 -14.38 1.35
CA ASP A 106 26.91 -13.01 0.85
C ASP A 106 26.18 -12.84 -0.49
N LYS A 107 25.99 -11.59 -0.92
CA LYS A 107 25.26 -11.23 -2.15
C LYS A 107 25.89 -11.81 -3.43
N ALA A 108 27.21 -11.99 -3.45
CA ALA A 108 27.92 -12.46 -4.64
C ALA A 108 27.83 -13.99 -4.81
N THR A 109 27.70 -14.71 -3.71
CA THR A 109 27.76 -16.16 -3.69
C THR A 109 26.42 -16.85 -3.48
N VAL A 110 25.42 -16.16 -2.87
CA VAL A 110 24.15 -16.77 -2.43
C VAL A 110 23.40 -17.52 -3.52
N GLN A 111 23.33 -16.99 -4.74
CA GLN A 111 22.62 -17.67 -5.85
C GLN A 111 23.30 -18.99 -6.24
N ASN A 112 24.61 -18.93 -6.48
CA ASN A 112 25.39 -20.13 -6.81
C ASN A 112 25.41 -21.12 -5.65
N LEU A 113 25.41 -20.64 -4.41
CA LEU A 113 25.37 -21.44 -3.21
C LEU A 113 24.04 -22.17 -3.08
N LEU A 114 22.91 -21.48 -3.32
CA LEU A 114 21.58 -22.06 -3.27
C LEU A 114 21.42 -23.14 -4.36
N ILE A 115 21.83 -22.87 -5.60
CA ILE A 115 21.76 -23.83 -6.70
C ILE A 115 22.56 -25.11 -6.34
N ALA A 116 23.79 -24.96 -5.84
CA ALA A 116 24.63 -26.07 -5.49
C ALA A 116 24.09 -26.82 -4.25
N ALA A 117 23.52 -26.12 -3.27
CA ALA A 117 22.90 -26.72 -2.10
C ALA A 117 21.63 -27.51 -2.47
N ASP A 118 20.79 -27.00 -3.36
CA ASP A 118 19.60 -27.68 -3.86
C ASP A 118 19.98 -28.96 -4.63
N MET A 119 20.93 -28.84 -5.55
CA MET A 119 21.43 -30.00 -6.31
C MET A 119 22.02 -31.09 -5.40
N LEU A 120 22.73 -30.70 -4.36
CA LEU A 120 23.31 -31.63 -3.39
C LEU A 120 22.33 -32.07 -2.30
N GLN A 121 21.06 -31.56 -2.32
CA GLN A 121 20.01 -31.84 -1.33
C GLN A 121 20.40 -31.46 0.12
N LEU A 122 21.15 -30.37 0.27
CA LEU A 122 21.52 -29.79 1.56
C LEU A 122 20.42 -28.81 2.02
N ARG A 123 19.33 -29.35 2.56
CA ARG A 123 18.10 -28.60 2.90
C ARG A 123 18.34 -27.42 3.84
N GLU A 124 19.17 -27.60 4.85
CA GLU A 124 19.49 -26.56 5.84
C GLU A 124 20.18 -25.36 5.18
N LEU A 125 21.04 -25.61 4.19
CA LEU A 125 21.73 -24.57 3.45
C LEU A 125 20.80 -23.86 2.45
N VAL A 126 19.88 -24.60 1.82
CA VAL A 126 18.82 -24.02 0.97
C VAL A 126 17.95 -23.07 1.79
N VAL A 127 17.52 -23.47 2.99
CA VAL A 127 16.74 -22.60 3.90
C VAL A 127 17.56 -21.37 4.30
N GLY A 128 18.82 -21.54 4.69
CA GLY A 128 19.70 -20.41 5.06
C GLY A 128 19.89 -19.40 3.94
N CYS A 129 20.12 -19.88 2.71
CA CYS A 129 20.19 -19.01 1.53
C CYS A 129 18.85 -18.32 1.23
N GLY A 130 17.73 -19.03 1.38
CA GLY A 130 16.39 -18.49 1.23
C GLY A 130 16.10 -17.34 2.21
N GLU A 131 16.42 -17.54 3.49
CA GLU A 131 16.27 -16.51 4.53
C GLU A 131 17.15 -15.27 4.29
N PHE A 132 18.36 -15.49 3.74
CA PHE A 132 19.20 -14.35 3.32
C PHE A 132 18.54 -13.57 2.18
N LEU A 133 18.07 -14.26 1.13
CA LEU A 133 17.41 -13.61 -0.01
C LEU A 133 16.10 -12.91 0.37
N LYS A 134 15.31 -13.45 1.30
CA LYS A 134 14.12 -12.78 1.84
C LYS A 134 14.44 -11.41 2.46
N ARG A 135 15.54 -11.29 3.19
CA ARG A 135 15.96 -10.01 3.81
C ARG A 135 16.47 -8.99 2.79
N GLU A 136 16.92 -9.45 1.64
CA GLU A 136 17.46 -8.60 0.56
C GLU A 136 16.40 -8.27 -0.50
N LEU A 137 15.12 -8.61 -0.29
CA LEU A 137 14.03 -8.27 -1.21
C LEU A 137 13.86 -6.76 -1.35
N HIS A 138 13.89 -6.29 -2.58
CA HIS A 138 13.69 -4.90 -2.95
C HIS A 138 12.91 -4.85 -4.27
N PRO A 139 12.09 -3.81 -4.53
CA PRO A 139 11.33 -3.71 -5.79
C PRO A 139 12.16 -3.86 -7.08
N SER A 140 13.46 -3.55 -7.04
CA SER A 140 14.36 -3.65 -8.20
C SER A 140 14.94 -5.05 -8.45
N ASN A 141 14.79 -6.01 -7.52
CA ASN A 141 15.35 -7.37 -7.64
C ASN A 141 14.33 -8.47 -7.38
N VAL A 142 13.12 -8.10 -6.99
CA VAL A 142 12.12 -9.05 -6.49
C VAL A 142 11.63 -10.01 -7.56
N LEU A 143 11.49 -9.56 -8.81
CA LEU A 143 11.04 -10.43 -9.91
C LEU A 143 12.15 -11.41 -10.34
N GLY A 144 13.41 -10.98 -10.30
CA GLY A 144 14.56 -11.84 -10.49
C GLY A 144 14.63 -12.93 -9.43
N ILE A 145 14.43 -12.57 -8.15
CA ILE A 145 14.39 -13.53 -7.03
C ILE A 145 13.18 -14.47 -7.15
N PHE A 146 12.00 -13.96 -7.52
CA PHE A 146 10.79 -14.75 -7.73
C PHE A 146 11.03 -15.82 -8.82
N ARG A 147 11.54 -15.40 -10.00
CA ARG A 147 11.88 -16.33 -11.10
C ARG A 147 12.89 -17.39 -10.67
N PHE A 148 13.92 -16.96 -9.95
CA PHE A 148 14.96 -17.84 -9.44
C PHE A 148 14.40 -18.86 -8.45
N ALA A 149 13.58 -18.42 -7.49
CA ALA A 149 12.96 -19.28 -6.48
C ALA A 149 12.02 -20.33 -7.10
N GLU A 150 11.22 -19.97 -8.10
CA GLU A 150 10.38 -20.92 -8.83
C GLU A 150 11.21 -21.95 -9.61
N THR A 151 12.28 -21.51 -10.29
CA THR A 151 13.16 -22.39 -11.06
C THR A 151 13.81 -23.45 -10.17
N HIS A 152 14.14 -23.10 -8.92
CA HIS A 152 14.78 -23.98 -7.95
C HIS A 152 13.81 -24.56 -6.91
N ASN A 153 12.49 -24.46 -7.16
CA ASN A 153 11.42 -25.01 -6.32
C ASN A 153 11.49 -24.56 -4.84
N CYS A 154 12.02 -23.36 -4.59
CA CYS A 154 12.08 -22.73 -3.26
C CYS A 154 10.77 -22.04 -2.95
N LYS A 155 9.71 -22.81 -2.60
CA LYS A 155 8.33 -22.34 -2.48
C LYS A 155 8.16 -21.15 -1.54
N GLU A 156 8.73 -21.22 -0.33
CA GLU A 156 8.61 -20.15 0.67
C GLU A 156 9.22 -18.82 0.19
N LEU A 157 10.38 -18.90 -0.50
CA LEU A 157 11.00 -17.70 -1.06
C LEU A 157 10.19 -17.15 -2.24
N ALA A 158 9.61 -18.03 -3.08
CA ALA A 158 8.77 -17.62 -4.20
C ALA A 158 7.48 -16.91 -3.72
N GLU A 159 6.82 -17.46 -2.70
CA GLU A 159 5.61 -16.86 -2.10
C GLU A 159 5.92 -15.51 -1.46
N GLU A 160 7.02 -15.38 -0.73
CA GLU A 160 7.43 -14.12 -0.11
C GLU A 160 7.81 -13.06 -1.16
N ALA A 161 8.59 -13.45 -2.19
CA ALA A 161 8.93 -12.57 -3.30
C ALA A 161 7.68 -12.11 -4.08
N LEU A 162 6.73 -13.02 -4.33
CA LEU A 162 5.45 -12.69 -4.97
C LEU A 162 4.64 -11.70 -4.14
N THR A 163 4.52 -11.94 -2.83
CA THR A 163 3.81 -11.05 -1.90
C THR A 163 4.46 -9.66 -1.86
N HIS A 164 5.79 -9.61 -1.84
CA HIS A 164 6.53 -8.35 -1.87
C HIS A 164 6.32 -7.61 -3.20
N ALA A 165 6.36 -8.31 -4.34
CA ALA A 165 6.12 -7.73 -5.66
C ALA A 165 4.69 -7.15 -5.78
N GLN A 166 3.68 -7.88 -5.28
CA GLN A 166 2.29 -7.44 -5.26
C GLN A 166 2.09 -6.20 -4.39
N ALA A 167 2.74 -6.13 -3.22
CA ALA A 167 2.64 -4.99 -2.31
C ALA A 167 3.30 -3.71 -2.86
N HIS A 168 4.34 -3.85 -3.70
CA HIS A 168 5.13 -2.74 -4.24
C HIS A 168 4.99 -2.63 -5.77
N TRP A 169 3.83 -3.04 -6.31
CA TRP A 169 3.60 -3.15 -7.74
C TRP A 169 3.98 -1.89 -8.53
N ASN A 170 3.63 -0.70 -8.05
CA ASN A 170 3.92 0.56 -8.74
C ASN A 170 5.42 0.79 -9.00
N LEU A 171 6.29 0.29 -8.14
CA LEU A 171 7.74 0.36 -8.32
C LEU A 171 8.24 -0.78 -9.20
N VAL A 172 7.74 -1.98 -8.98
CA VAL A 172 8.12 -3.21 -9.70
C VAL A 172 7.73 -3.13 -11.18
N ALA A 173 6.53 -2.61 -11.48
CA ALA A 173 5.99 -2.49 -12.83
C ALA A 173 6.80 -1.54 -13.75
N ASN A 174 7.54 -0.61 -13.15
CA ASN A 174 8.41 0.31 -13.89
C ASN A 174 9.83 -0.25 -14.11
N GLY A 175 10.20 -1.35 -13.45
CA GLY A 175 11.51 -1.99 -13.57
C GLY A 175 11.68 -2.80 -14.85
N ASP A 176 12.93 -2.93 -15.31
CA ASP A 176 13.27 -3.71 -16.52
C ASP A 176 13.09 -5.22 -16.30
N GLU A 177 13.16 -5.71 -15.06
CA GLU A 177 12.97 -7.13 -14.75
C GLU A 177 11.58 -7.65 -15.16
N LEU A 178 10.55 -6.78 -15.15
CA LEU A 178 9.20 -7.13 -15.63
C LEU A 178 9.22 -7.59 -17.09
N LEU A 179 10.04 -6.95 -17.93
CA LEU A 179 10.11 -7.23 -19.37
C LEU A 179 10.71 -8.60 -19.67
N GLU A 180 11.49 -9.14 -18.74
CA GLU A 180 12.13 -10.46 -18.88
C GLU A 180 11.30 -11.61 -18.31
N LEU A 181 10.12 -11.33 -17.71
CA LEU A 181 9.29 -12.37 -17.14
C LEU A 181 8.75 -13.33 -18.21
N PRO A 182 8.76 -14.64 -17.94
CA PRO A 182 7.97 -15.61 -18.70
C PRO A 182 6.48 -15.30 -18.61
N LEU A 183 5.73 -15.62 -19.68
CA LEU A 183 4.28 -15.38 -19.77
C LEU A 183 3.52 -15.87 -18.51
N GLN A 184 3.80 -17.09 -18.06
CA GLN A 184 3.07 -17.69 -16.95
C GLN A 184 3.27 -16.92 -15.64
N GLN A 185 4.49 -16.45 -15.37
CA GLN A 185 4.79 -15.65 -14.18
C GLN A 185 4.16 -14.24 -14.27
N LEU A 186 4.15 -13.63 -15.45
CA LEU A 186 3.42 -12.39 -15.69
C LEU A 186 1.92 -12.58 -15.39
N ILE A 187 1.30 -13.65 -15.92
CA ILE A 187 -0.11 -13.96 -15.67
C ILE A 187 -0.38 -14.16 -14.18
N THR A 188 0.49 -14.87 -13.45
CA THR A 188 0.37 -15.04 -12.00
C THR A 188 0.31 -13.70 -11.26
N LEU A 189 1.15 -12.74 -11.66
CA LEU A 189 1.10 -11.39 -11.10
C LEU A 189 -0.17 -10.63 -11.50
N LEU A 190 -0.46 -10.56 -12.82
CA LEU A 190 -1.59 -9.79 -13.33
C LEU A 190 -2.96 -10.33 -12.88
N SER A 191 -3.09 -11.63 -12.63
CA SER A 191 -4.33 -12.25 -12.15
C SER A 191 -4.55 -12.09 -10.65
N SER A 192 -3.53 -11.70 -9.90
CA SER A 192 -3.60 -11.66 -8.44
C SER A 192 -4.59 -10.63 -7.90
N GLU A 193 -5.47 -11.06 -7.00
CA GLU A 193 -6.36 -10.19 -6.21
C GLU A 193 -5.59 -9.32 -5.19
N GLN A 194 -4.38 -9.72 -4.84
CA GLN A 194 -3.54 -9.05 -3.85
C GLN A 194 -2.65 -7.96 -4.44
N LEU A 195 -2.74 -7.72 -5.76
CA LEU A 195 -1.95 -6.68 -6.42
C LEU A 195 -2.38 -5.30 -5.92
N LYS A 196 -1.45 -4.55 -5.32
CA LYS A 196 -1.73 -3.22 -4.78
C LYS A 196 -1.62 -2.18 -5.90
N VAL A 197 -2.76 -1.77 -6.40
CA VAL A 197 -2.91 -0.75 -7.45
C VAL A 197 -3.98 0.27 -7.05
N ASP A 198 -3.83 1.50 -7.49
CA ASP A 198 -4.84 2.55 -7.28
C ASP A 198 -5.93 2.50 -8.37
N ASN A 199 -5.54 2.08 -9.57
CA ASN A 199 -6.43 1.89 -10.72
C ASN A 199 -5.87 0.83 -11.67
N GLU A 200 -6.71 0.27 -12.52
CA GLU A 200 -6.31 -0.78 -13.47
C GLU A 200 -5.43 -0.26 -14.64
N ALA A 201 -5.30 1.03 -14.85
CA ALA A 201 -4.33 1.56 -15.80
C ALA A 201 -2.88 1.22 -15.39
N GLN A 202 -2.62 1.15 -14.07
CA GLN A 202 -1.33 0.71 -13.52
C GLN A 202 -1.03 -0.78 -13.77
N VAL A 203 -2.01 -1.54 -14.22
CA VAL A 203 -1.84 -2.94 -14.67
C VAL A 203 -1.78 -3.00 -16.19
N LEU A 204 -2.59 -2.19 -16.88
CA LEU A 204 -2.65 -2.16 -18.33
C LEU A 204 -1.31 -1.73 -18.98
N TYR A 205 -0.74 -0.59 -18.55
CA TYR A 205 0.49 -0.08 -19.17
C TYR A 205 1.70 -1.03 -19.04
N PRO A 206 1.98 -1.62 -17.87
CA PRO A 206 3.03 -2.63 -17.74
C PRO A 206 2.79 -3.88 -18.61
N ALA A 207 1.53 -4.33 -18.71
CA ALA A 207 1.16 -5.45 -19.57
C ALA A 207 1.42 -5.14 -21.05
N LEU A 208 1.08 -3.93 -21.51
CA LEU A 208 1.36 -3.46 -22.87
C LEU A 208 2.86 -3.33 -23.13
N LYS A 209 3.62 -2.76 -22.18
CA LYS A 209 5.08 -2.63 -22.23
C LYS A 209 5.74 -4.00 -22.39
N TRP A 210 5.26 -5.00 -21.66
CA TRP A 210 5.75 -6.37 -21.78
C TRP A 210 5.45 -6.98 -23.16
N LEU A 211 4.24 -6.77 -23.69
CA LEU A 211 3.86 -7.25 -25.04
C LEU A 211 4.71 -6.60 -26.13
N GLU A 212 5.00 -5.30 -26.02
CA GLU A 212 5.78 -4.55 -26.98
C GLU A 212 7.29 -4.78 -26.88
N HIS A 213 7.80 -5.33 -25.79
CA HIS A 213 9.23 -5.61 -25.64
C HIS A 213 9.72 -6.65 -26.64
N GLU A 214 8.92 -7.70 -26.91
CA GLU A 214 9.21 -8.73 -27.92
C GLU A 214 7.98 -9.01 -28.79
N PRO A 215 7.56 -8.09 -29.66
CA PRO A 215 6.27 -8.21 -30.34
C PRO A 215 6.21 -9.43 -31.26
N ALA A 216 7.33 -9.87 -31.83
CA ALA A 216 7.36 -11.04 -32.71
C ALA A 216 6.90 -12.33 -32.03
N THR A 217 7.24 -12.50 -30.74
CA THR A 217 6.94 -13.70 -29.94
C THR A 217 5.70 -13.52 -29.08
N ARG A 218 5.45 -12.30 -28.56
CA ARG A 218 4.47 -12.01 -27.51
C ARG A 218 3.11 -11.54 -28.00
N ARG A 219 3.01 -10.93 -29.21
CA ARG A 219 1.73 -10.42 -29.76
C ARG A 219 0.61 -11.48 -29.80
N ARG A 220 0.95 -12.75 -30.00
CA ARG A 220 -0.02 -13.86 -30.00
C ARG A 220 -0.72 -14.06 -28.67
N HIS A 221 -0.11 -13.61 -27.57
CA HIS A 221 -0.63 -13.70 -26.20
C HIS A 221 -1.40 -12.44 -25.77
N CYS A 222 -1.64 -11.49 -26.69
CA CYS A 222 -2.26 -10.20 -26.37
C CYS A 222 -3.61 -10.37 -25.67
N PHE A 223 -4.52 -11.18 -26.22
CA PHE A 223 -5.83 -11.41 -25.58
C PHE A 223 -5.73 -12.16 -24.26
N GLU A 224 -4.82 -13.12 -24.15
CA GLU A 224 -4.55 -13.86 -22.92
C GLU A 224 -4.08 -12.91 -21.80
N VAL A 225 -3.09 -12.06 -22.08
CA VAL A 225 -2.58 -11.07 -21.12
C VAL A 225 -3.65 -10.04 -20.76
N LEU A 226 -4.37 -9.50 -21.76
CA LEU A 226 -5.44 -8.51 -21.53
C LEU A 226 -6.63 -9.08 -20.76
N SER A 227 -6.87 -10.40 -20.78
CA SER A 227 -7.93 -11.03 -20.00
C SER A 227 -7.71 -10.94 -18.49
N HIS A 228 -6.46 -10.71 -18.05
CA HIS A 228 -6.11 -10.52 -16.64
C HIS A 228 -6.07 -9.05 -16.21
N VAL A 229 -6.33 -8.11 -17.15
CA VAL A 229 -6.52 -6.69 -16.87
C VAL A 229 -8.03 -6.41 -16.78
N ARG A 230 -8.48 -5.75 -15.75
CA ARG A 230 -9.90 -5.44 -15.51
C ARG A 230 -10.33 -4.22 -16.33
N LEU A 231 -10.36 -4.42 -17.64
CA LEU A 231 -10.62 -3.36 -18.64
C LEU A 231 -11.90 -2.55 -18.40
N PRO A 232 -13.02 -3.12 -17.86
CA PRO A 232 -14.23 -2.35 -17.54
C PRO A 232 -14.02 -1.25 -16.49
N LEU A 233 -12.97 -1.37 -15.66
CA LEU A 233 -12.60 -0.37 -14.63
C LEU A 233 -11.70 0.73 -15.17
N ILE A 234 -11.29 0.66 -16.44
CA ILE A 234 -10.43 1.66 -17.09
C ILE A 234 -11.30 2.68 -17.83
N SER A 235 -11.05 3.96 -17.57
CA SER A 235 -11.80 5.01 -18.27
C SER A 235 -11.58 4.96 -19.79
N PRO A 236 -12.61 5.27 -20.60
CA PRO A 236 -12.49 5.27 -22.05
C PRO A 236 -11.37 6.15 -22.59
N GLN A 237 -11.06 7.27 -21.91
CA GLN A 237 -9.98 8.18 -22.29
C GLN A 237 -8.60 7.54 -22.12
N VAL A 238 -8.38 6.84 -21.00
CA VAL A 238 -7.14 6.09 -20.72
C VAL A 238 -6.95 4.99 -21.75
N LEU A 239 -8.01 4.25 -22.07
CA LEU A 239 -7.94 3.19 -23.09
C LEU A 239 -7.66 3.77 -24.47
N ASP A 240 -8.24 4.93 -24.82
CA ASP A 240 -7.96 5.64 -26.07
C ASP A 240 -6.53 6.17 -26.14
N SER A 241 -5.99 6.64 -25.03
CA SER A 241 -4.59 7.03 -24.91
C SER A 241 -3.67 5.82 -25.12
N ALA A 242 -3.94 4.71 -24.45
CA ALA A 242 -3.19 3.48 -24.60
C ALA A 242 -3.17 2.97 -26.06
N ILE A 243 -4.32 3.02 -26.75
CA ILE A 243 -4.41 2.65 -28.18
C ILE A 243 -3.52 3.55 -29.06
N LYS A 244 -3.37 4.83 -28.71
CA LYS A 244 -2.54 5.78 -29.46
C LYS A 244 -1.05 5.63 -29.18
N THR A 245 -0.68 5.22 -27.97
CA THR A 245 0.72 5.08 -27.52
C THR A 245 1.35 3.76 -27.95
N VAL A 246 0.56 2.71 -28.15
CA VAL A 246 1.05 1.39 -28.60
C VAL A 246 1.61 1.49 -30.03
N HIS A 247 2.85 1.01 -30.19
CA HIS A 247 3.59 1.05 -31.47
C HIS A 247 3.27 -0.13 -32.40
N ASP A 248 2.99 -1.33 -31.84
CA ASP A 248 2.64 -2.51 -32.64
C ASP A 248 1.20 -2.42 -33.15
N PRO A 249 0.97 -2.42 -34.47
CA PRO A 249 -0.36 -2.29 -35.05
C PRO A 249 -1.31 -3.43 -34.65
N SER A 250 -0.79 -4.64 -34.41
CA SER A 250 -1.60 -5.80 -34.06
C SER A 250 -2.15 -5.68 -32.64
N ILE A 251 -1.33 -5.18 -31.70
CA ILE A 251 -1.74 -4.91 -30.32
C ILE A 251 -2.76 -3.75 -30.29
N ALA A 252 -2.51 -2.69 -31.07
CA ALA A 252 -3.44 -1.57 -31.21
C ALA A 252 -4.80 -2.00 -31.77
N VAL A 253 -4.84 -2.90 -32.75
CA VAL A 253 -6.08 -3.49 -33.29
C VAL A 253 -6.78 -4.34 -32.24
N ALA A 254 -6.06 -5.16 -31.48
CA ALA A 254 -6.62 -5.98 -30.40
C ALA A 254 -7.30 -5.10 -29.34
N LEU A 255 -6.64 -4.03 -28.88
CA LEU A 255 -7.22 -3.06 -27.93
C LEU A 255 -8.47 -2.37 -28.48
N LYS A 256 -8.45 -1.95 -29.76
CA LYS A 256 -9.64 -1.36 -30.43
C LYS A 256 -10.79 -2.36 -30.47
N THR A 257 -10.51 -3.62 -30.78
CA THR A 257 -11.51 -4.68 -30.85
C THR A 257 -12.15 -4.92 -29.47
N VAL A 258 -11.33 -5.04 -28.42
CA VAL A 258 -11.80 -5.14 -27.02
C VAL A 258 -12.67 -3.94 -26.64
N ARG A 259 -12.26 -2.72 -27.00
CA ARG A 259 -13.03 -1.50 -26.72
C ARG A 259 -14.41 -1.49 -27.40
N VAL A 260 -14.47 -1.96 -28.66
CA VAL A 260 -15.76 -2.09 -29.39
C VAL A 260 -16.65 -3.14 -28.74
N ASP A 261 -16.07 -4.27 -28.33
CA ASP A 261 -16.80 -5.34 -27.64
C ASP A 261 -17.37 -4.88 -26.31
N MET A 262 -16.59 -4.12 -25.53
CA MET A 262 -17.06 -3.49 -24.28
C MET A 262 -18.25 -2.55 -24.51
N LYS A 263 -18.20 -1.69 -25.55
CA LYS A 263 -19.29 -0.78 -25.90
C LYS A 263 -20.56 -1.52 -26.36
N SER A 264 -20.42 -2.67 -27.01
CA SER A 264 -21.54 -3.47 -27.49
C SER A 264 -22.22 -4.30 -26.40
N GLY A 265 -21.65 -4.37 -25.19
CA GLY A 265 -22.15 -5.17 -24.07
C GLY A 265 -22.08 -6.68 -24.28
N ARG A 266 -21.38 -7.15 -25.34
CA ARG A 266 -21.32 -8.58 -25.69
C ARG A 266 -20.28 -9.36 -24.89
N GLY A 267 -19.20 -8.71 -24.41
CA GLY A 267 -18.18 -9.29 -23.52
C GLY A 267 -17.61 -10.64 -23.95
N ALA A 268 -17.57 -10.92 -25.26
CA ALA A 268 -17.30 -12.25 -25.78
C ALA A 268 -15.81 -12.56 -25.94
N LEU A 269 -14.96 -11.54 -26.07
CA LEU A 269 -13.55 -11.70 -26.42
C LEU A 269 -12.60 -11.77 -25.24
N VAL A 270 -13.00 -11.20 -24.10
CA VAL A 270 -12.17 -11.16 -22.89
C VAL A 270 -13.09 -11.37 -21.69
N SER A 271 -12.69 -12.21 -20.74
CA SER A 271 -13.40 -12.32 -19.46
C SER A 271 -13.27 -10.98 -18.72
N LEU A 272 -14.35 -10.19 -18.74
CA LEU A 272 -14.33 -8.82 -18.20
C LEU A 272 -14.80 -8.85 -16.75
N SER A 273 -13.90 -9.07 -15.80
CA SER A 273 -14.21 -8.81 -14.40
C SER A 273 -14.39 -7.30 -14.20
N ALA A 274 -15.58 -6.90 -13.75
CA ALA A 274 -15.90 -5.53 -13.36
C ALA A 274 -15.67 -5.28 -11.86
N GLU A 275 -15.17 -6.27 -11.13
CA GLU A 275 -14.89 -6.15 -9.71
C GLU A 275 -13.47 -5.63 -9.48
N PRO A 276 -13.26 -4.60 -8.64
CA PRO A 276 -11.92 -4.16 -8.25
C PRO A 276 -11.15 -5.26 -7.52
N ARG A 277 -9.82 -5.23 -7.61
CA ARG A 277 -8.95 -6.16 -6.87
C ARG A 277 -9.16 -5.98 -5.37
N ALA A 278 -8.98 -7.04 -4.60
CA ALA A 278 -9.21 -7.00 -3.16
C ALA A 278 -8.44 -5.87 -2.44
N ARG A 279 -7.21 -5.57 -2.88
CA ARG A 279 -6.40 -4.46 -2.34
C ARG A 279 -6.63 -3.11 -3.03
N ALA A 280 -7.34 -3.06 -4.14
CA ALA A 280 -7.75 -1.82 -4.80
C ALA A 280 -9.10 -1.32 -4.32
N ARG A 281 -9.85 -2.12 -3.56
CA ARG A 281 -11.11 -1.72 -2.95
C ARG A 281 -10.83 -0.67 -1.89
N ARG A 282 -11.25 0.55 -2.16
CA ARG A 282 -11.14 1.65 -1.21
C ARG A 282 -12.48 1.91 -0.57
N VAL A 283 -12.47 2.12 0.73
CA VAL A 283 -13.65 2.50 1.49
C VAL A 283 -13.51 3.92 2.00
N LEU A 284 -14.59 4.69 1.92
CA LEU A 284 -14.64 6.01 2.54
C LEU A 284 -15.00 5.84 4.01
N VAL A 285 -14.08 6.19 4.90
CA VAL A 285 -14.30 6.18 6.35
C VAL A 285 -14.71 7.59 6.78
N ILE A 286 -15.85 7.70 7.47
CA ILE A 286 -16.38 8.94 8.02
C ILE A 286 -16.35 8.84 9.53
N VAL A 287 -15.83 9.88 10.19
CA VAL A 287 -15.53 9.86 11.62
C VAL A 287 -16.09 11.10 12.32
N GLY A 288 -16.80 10.91 13.42
CA GLY A 288 -17.30 11.99 14.26
C GLY A 288 -18.37 12.85 13.59
N GLY A 289 -18.38 14.13 13.91
CA GLY A 289 -19.38 15.11 13.47
C GLY A 289 -20.54 15.28 14.43
N SER A 290 -21.60 15.91 13.97
CA SER A 290 -22.84 16.10 14.73
C SER A 290 -24.06 15.56 13.98
N CYS A 291 -25.08 15.17 14.73
CA CYS A 291 -26.34 14.63 14.23
C CYS A 291 -27.50 15.40 14.90
N HIS A 292 -28.41 15.92 14.08
CA HIS A 292 -29.57 16.68 14.57
C HIS A 292 -30.90 15.92 14.40
N ASP A 293 -30.82 14.62 14.15
CA ASP A 293 -31.99 13.76 14.08
C ASP A 293 -32.61 13.59 15.49
N ASN A 294 -33.93 13.67 15.59
CA ASN A 294 -34.67 13.47 16.83
C ASN A 294 -34.74 11.96 17.24
N VAL A 295 -33.92 11.12 16.66
CA VAL A 295 -33.88 9.68 16.95
C VAL A 295 -32.76 9.37 17.93
N PRO A 296 -33.03 8.74 19.09
CA PRO A 296 -32.00 8.31 20.02
C PRO A 296 -31.01 7.37 19.34
N HIS A 297 -29.73 7.71 19.36
CA HIS A 297 -28.67 6.88 18.83
C HIS A 297 -27.62 6.57 19.93
N PRO A 298 -27.21 5.32 20.14
CA PRO A 298 -26.30 4.94 21.23
C PRO A 298 -24.90 5.56 21.11
N ALA A 299 -24.51 6.01 19.93
CA ALA A 299 -23.20 6.61 19.67
C ALA A 299 -23.23 8.16 19.60
N VAL A 300 -24.25 8.79 20.20
CA VAL A 300 -24.42 10.26 20.27
C VAL A 300 -24.33 10.71 21.72
N THR A 301 -23.59 11.78 21.97
CA THR A 301 -23.55 12.46 23.29
C THR A 301 -24.81 13.28 23.53
N THR A 302 -24.99 13.78 24.76
CA THR A 302 -26.08 14.71 25.13
C THR A 302 -26.10 15.99 24.27
N ASP A 303 -24.96 16.37 23.69
CA ASP A 303 -24.80 17.56 22.83
C ASP A 303 -24.89 17.24 21.33
N ASN A 304 -25.45 16.07 20.97
CA ASN A 304 -25.57 15.59 19.59
C ASN A 304 -24.24 15.35 18.85
N ILE A 305 -23.14 15.20 19.59
CA ILE A 305 -21.81 14.95 19.03
C ILE A 305 -21.58 13.43 18.88
N LEU A 306 -21.05 13.04 17.74
CA LEU A 306 -20.83 11.63 17.40
C LEU A 306 -19.41 11.16 17.75
N PHE A 307 -19.31 9.97 18.33
CA PHE A 307 -18.08 9.21 18.43
C PHE A 307 -18.07 7.99 17.50
N SER A 308 -19.12 7.84 16.68
CA SER A 308 -19.22 6.75 15.70
C SER A 308 -18.32 6.96 14.49
N ALA A 309 -17.84 5.86 13.95
CA ALA A 309 -17.15 5.78 12.68
C ALA A 309 -17.95 4.87 11.73
N LEU A 310 -18.05 5.28 10.47
CA LEU A 310 -18.75 4.56 9.41
C LEU A 310 -17.80 4.32 8.25
N LYS A 311 -17.93 3.21 7.56
CA LYS A 311 -17.28 3.00 6.27
C LYS A 311 -18.31 2.81 5.17
N PHE A 312 -18.05 3.38 4.02
CA PHE A 312 -18.80 3.20 2.79
C PHE A 312 -17.97 2.39 1.80
N ASP A 313 -18.44 1.20 1.46
CA ASP A 313 -17.87 0.40 0.38
C ASP A 313 -18.44 0.93 -0.95
N LEU A 314 -17.59 1.55 -1.77
CA LEU A 314 -18.00 2.15 -3.03
C LEU A 314 -18.51 1.11 -4.04
N HIS A 315 -17.96 -0.09 -4.01
CA HIS A 315 -18.33 -1.16 -4.93
C HIS A 315 -19.69 -1.79 -4.56
N LYS A 316 -19.86 -2.16 -3.29
CA LYS A 316 -21.12 -2.73 -2.77
C LYS A 316 -22.22 -1.68 -2.61
N ARG A 317 -21.82 -0.40 -2.48
CA ARG A 317 -22.71 0.72 -2.13
C ARG A 317 -23.45 0.51 -0.81
N GLU A 318 -22.73 0.01 0.18
CA GLU A 318 -23.27 -0.30 1.51
C GLU A 318 -22.49 0.45 2.59
N TRP A 319 -23.21 0.82 3.65
CA TRP A 319 -22.65 1.39 4.86
C TRP A 319 -22.43 0.31 5.91
N GLU A 320 -21.31 0.39 6.61
CA GLU A 320 -20.99 -0.49 7.73
C GLU A 320 -20.45 0.35 8.89
N GLU A 321 -20.90 0.03 10.12
CA GLU A 321 -20.37 0.64 11.32
C GLU A 321 -19.02 0.04 11.68
N LEU A 322 -18.09 0.91 12.10
CA LEU A 322 -16.78 0.54 12.64
C LEU A 322 -16.80 0.71 14.16
N ALA A 323 -15.78 0.20 14.83
CA ALA A 323 -15.59 0.46 16.24
C ALA A 323 -15.64 1.98 16.51
N PRO A 324 -16.35 2.44 17.53
CA PRO A 324 -16.45 3.84 17.88
C PRO A 324 -15.14 4.38 18.46
N MET A 325 -14.88 5.69 18.28
CA MET A 325 -13.79 6.40 18.95
C MET A 325 -14.00 6.43 20.48
N GLY A 326 -12.92 6.64 21.24
CA GLY A 326 -13.00 6.90 22.67
C GLY A 326 -13.57 8.28 23.00
N ILE A 327 -13.41 9.26 22.12
CA ILE A 327 -13.85 10.67 22.31
C ILE A 327 -14.70 11.13 21.12
N ALA A 328 -15.87 11.69 21.44
CA ALA A 328 -16.74 12.34 20.44
C ALA A 328 -16.11 13.64 19.93
N ARG A 329 -16.16 13.90 18.62
CA ARG A 329 -15.49 15.04 17.97
C ARG A 329 -16.33 15.66 16.89
N ILE A 330 -16.48 16.99 16.93
CA ILE A 330 -16.97 17.81 15.83
C ILE A 330 -15.76 18.40 15.12
N GLN A 331 -15.80 18.48 13.78
CA GLN A 331 -14.74 19.10 12.96
C GLN A 331 -13.33 18.58 13.27
N PRO A 332 -13.13 17.24 13.44
CA PRO A 332 -11.81 16.67 13.57
C PRO A 332 -11.05 16.76 12.26
N GLY A 333 -9.73 16.84 12.32
CA GLY A 333 -8.88 16.49 11.20
C GLY A 333 -8.85 14.97 11.04
N VAL A 334 -9.14 14.47 9.83
CA VAL A 334 -9.10 13.03 9.53
C VAL A 334 -8.24 12.77 8.30
N ALA A 335 -7.30 11.85 8.42
CA ALA A 335 -6.43 11.44 7.32
C ALA A 335 -6.01 9.98 7.47
N THR A 336 -5.67 9.36 6.33
CA THR A 336 -5.13 7.99 6.30
C THR A 336 -3.62 8.02 6.14
N LEU A 337 -2.92 7.26 6.98
CA LEU A 337 -1.48 7.08 6.89
C LEU A 337 -1.11 5.63 7.24
N GLY A 338 -0.33 4.99 6.36
CA GLY A 338 0.13 3.61 6.59
C GLY A 338 -1.00 2.58 6.70
N GLY A 339 -2.15 2.79 6.02
CA GLY A 339 -3.31 1.91 6.08
C GLY A 339 -4.12 2.01 7.39
N ARG A 340 -3.94 3.10 8.16
CA ARG A 340 -4.66 3.42 9.39
C ARG A 340 -5.34 4.78 9.26
N VAL A 341 -6.48 4.98 9.92
CA VAL A 341 -7.21 6.24 9.94
C VAL A 341 -6.89 6.99 11.23
N TYR A 342 -6.50 8.23 11.11
CA TYR A 342 -6.20 9.13 12.22
C TYR A 342 -7.32 10.16 12.34
N ALA A 343 -7.85 10.34 13.55
CA ALA A 343 -8.81 11.37 13.92
C ALA A 343 -8.20 12.24 15.02
N VAL A 344 -7.94 13.50 14.73
CA VAL A 344 -7.15 14.39 15.58
C VAL A 344 -7.89 15.69 15.84
N GLY A 345 -7.75 16.22 17.04
CA GLY A 345 -8.34 17.51 17.40
C GLY A 345 -9.87 17.52 17.31
N GLY A 346 -10.41 18.64 16.83
CA GLY A 346 -11.85 18.91 16.80
C GLY A 346 -12.34 19.55 18.08
N GLU A 347 -13.66 19.52 18.27
CA GLU A 347 -14.34 20.13 19.40
C GLU A 347 -15.27 19.11 20.08
N GLN A 348 -15.37 19.18 21.40
CA GLN A 348 -16.34 18.44 22.21
C GLN A 348 -17.02 19.41 23.19
N GLY A 349 -18.32 19.67 22.98
CA GLY A 349 -19.02 20.74 23.70
C GLY A 349 -18.40 22.10 23.39
N SER A 350 -17.87 22.79 24.39
CA SER A 350 -17.16 24.08 24.21
C SER A 350 -15.64 23.96 24.33
N GLN A 351 -15.11 22.74 24.29
CA GLN A 351 -13.68 22.50 24.45
C GLN A 351 -13.04 22.08 23.12
N ILE A 352 -12.04 22.85 22.67
CA ILE A 352 -11.20 22.49 21.55
C ILE A 352 -10.17 21.45 22.01
N LEU A 353 -9.99 20.41 21.22
CA LEU A 353 -9.19 19.24 21.55
C LEU A 353 -7.80 19.29 20.93
N ALA A 354 -6.79 18.80 21.66
CA ALA A 354 -5.45 18.57 21.15
C ALA A 354 -5.16 17.07 20.91
N ASN A 355 -5.91 16.20 21.58
CA ASN A 355 -5.71 14.76 21.51
C ASN A 355 -6.11 14.17 20.16
N GLY A 356 -5.64 12.97 19.87
CA GLY A 356 -5.97 12.24 18.65
C GLY A 356 -6.05 10.74 18.92
N GLU A 357 -6.70 10.05 18.00
CA GLU A 357 -6.85 8.61 18.01
C GLU A 357 -6.51 8.03 16.64
N VAL A 358 -5.97 6.81 16.61
CA VAL A 358 -5.69 6.06 15.38
C VAL A 358 -6.51 4.77 15.35
N TYR A 359 -7.17 4.53 14.23
CA TYR A 359 -7.94 3.31 13.96
C TYR A 359 -7.09 2.29 13.20
N ASP A 360 -7.01 1.08 13.72
CA ASP A 360 -6.40 -0.07 13.06
C ASP A 360 -7.50 -0.96 12.45
N PRO A 361 -7.62 -1.04 11.12
CA PRO A 361 -8.68 -1.79 10.46
C PRO A 361 -8.55 -3.30 10.59
N GLN A 362 -7.37 -3.83 10.95
CA GLN A 362 -7.18 -5.27 11.17
C GLN A 362 -7.71 -5.71 12.54
N LEU A 363 -7.65 -4.80 13.51
CA LEU A 363 -8.10 -5.06 14.88
C LEU A 363 -9.51 -4.51 15.15
N ASP A 364 -10.07 -3.72 14.23
CA ASP A 364 -11.29 -2.92 14.41
C ASP A 364 -11.27 -2.16 15.74
N LYS A 365 -10.18 -1.39 15.98
CA LYS A 365 -9.95 -0.73 17.26
C LYS A 365 -9.28 0.62 17.11
N TRP A 366 -9.72 1.59 17.94
CA TRP A 366 -9.05 2.88 18.14
C TRP A 366 -8.04 2.82 19.27
N SER A 367 -6.96 3.58 19.17
CA SER A 367 -5.92 3.77 20.18
C SER A 367 -5.49 5.22 20.21
N ASP A 368 -5.15 5.73 21.40
CA ASP A 368 -4.67 7.11 21.55
C ASP A 368 -3.31 7.31 20.90
N ILE A 369 -3.07 8.54 20.42
CA ILE A 369 -1.79 9.03 19.96
C ILE A 369 -1.40 10.28 20.75
N ALA A 370 -0.12 10.67 20.70
CA ALA A 370 0.34 11.89 21.33
C ALA A 370 -0.49 13.12 20.91
N PRO A 371 -0.83 14.04 21.83
CA PRO A 371 -1.61 15.22 21.52
C PRO A 371 -0.77 16.25 20.73
N MET A 372 -1.44 17.05 19.87
CA MET A 372 -0.87 18.23 19.25
C MET A 372 -0.34 19.21 20.29
N LYS A 373 0.60 20.05 19.93
CA LYS A 373 1.09 21.14 20.80
C LYS A 373 0.02 22.22 21.02
N GLU A 374 -0.83 22.41 20.02
CA GLU A 374 -1.93 23.37 20.06
C GLU A 374 -3.25 22.65 19.79
N ALA A 375 -4.24 22.85 20.70
CA ALA A 375 -5.59 22.37 20.49
C ALA A 375 -6.24 23.10 19.31
N ARG A 376 -6.83 22.38 18.36
CA ARG A 376 -7.40 22.98 17.14
C ARG A 376 -8.64 22.25 16.61
N CYS A 377 -9.57 23.01 16.04
CA CYS A 377 -10.72 22.52 15.27
C CYS A 377 -10.86 23.30 13.96
N GLU A 378 -11.68 22.85 13.03
CA GLU A 378 -11.85 23.42 11.68
C GLU A 378 -10.51 23.59 10.91
N PHE A 379 -9.55 22.74 11.19
CA PHE A 379 -8.22 22.76 10.58
C PHE A 379 -8.09 21.72 9.46
N GLY A 380 -7.10 21.88 8.60
CA GLY A 380 -6.81 20.90 7.57
C GLY A 380 -5.82 19.83 8.07
N LEU A 381 -6.12 18.55 7.84
CA LEU A 381 -5.20 17.44 8.10
C LEU A 381 -4.97 16.65 6.83
N THR A 382 -3.72 16.36 6.52
CA THR A 382 -3.35 15.51 5.38
C THR A 382 -2.09 14.69 5.68
N ALA A 383 -1.93 13.56 4.99
CA ALA A 383 -0.72 12.77 5.05
C ALA A 383 0.26 13.21 3.96
N TRP A 384 1.55 13.32 4.31
CA TRP A 384 2.63 13.51 3.36
C TRP A 384 3.79 12.58 3.72
N LYS A 385 4.13 11.66 2.79
CA LYS A 385 5.07 10.56 3.03
C LYS A 385 4.65 9.74 4.26
N SER A 386 5.49 9.69 5.30
CA SER A 386 5.25 8.93 6.53
C SER A 386 4.69 9.78 7.68
N ASN A 387 4.30 11.02 7.44
CA ASN A 387 3.91 11.99 8.48
C ASN A 387 2.53 12.59 8.20
N LEU A 388 1.85 13.06 9.26
CA LEU A 388 0.64 13.87 9.14
C LEU A 388 1.00 15.36 9.31
N TYR A 389 0.29 16.21 8.57
CA TYR A 389 0.42 17.66 8.63
C TYR A 389 -0.91 18.30 8.99
N ALA A 390 -0.94 19.09 10.06
CA ALA A 390 -2.08 19.84 10.54
C ALA A 390 -1.88 21.33 10.28
N PHE A 391 -2.84 21.98 9.59
CA PHE A 391 -2.75 23.37 9.14
C PHE A 391 -3.83 24.23 9.77
N GLY A 392 -3.46 25.32 10.43
CA GLY A 392 -4.36 26.39 10.88
C GLY A 392 -5.54 25.93 11.74
N GLY A 393 -6.74 26.41 11.42
CA GLY A 393 -7.98 26.20 12.17
C GLY A 393 -8.15 27.19 13.31
N TRP A 394 -9.09 26.90 14.21
CA TRP A 394 -9.19 27.59 15.48
C TRP A 394 -8.19 26.99 16.47
N VAL A 395 -7.34 27.84 17.04
CA VAL A 395 -6.31 27.48 18.02
C VAL A 395 -6.66 28.20 19.33
N GLY A 396 -7.30 27.48 20.24
CA GLY A 396 -7.87 28.09 21.44
C GLY A 396 -8.94 29.13 21.10
N SER A 397 -8.73 30.40 21.42
CA SER A 397 -9.65 31.51 21.13
C SER A 397 -9.40 32.23 19.81
N ASP A 398 -8.27 31.92 19.14
CA ASP A 398 -7.79 32.67 17.99
C ASP A 398 -7.74 31.82 16.72
N MET A 399 -7.73 32.50 15.59
CA MET A 399 -7.55 31.87 14.29
C MET A 399 -6.06 31.59 14.07
N GLY A 400 -5.70 30.31 13.81
CA GLY A 400 -4.33 29.86 13.71
C GLY A 400 -3.73 29.94 12.31
N SER A 401 -2.42 30.24 12.24
CA SER A 401 -1.59 30.03 11.05
C SER A 401 -0.54 28.95 11.23
N SER A 402 -0.42 28.40 12.42
CA SER A 402 0.58 27.40 12.76
C SER A 402 0.36 26.09 12.01
N VAL A 403 1.48 25.41 11.73
CA VAL A 403 1.49 24.08 11.12
C VAL A 403 2.23 23.13 12.02
N GLU A 404 1.63 21.98 12.31
CA GLU A 404 2.25 20.91 13.06
C GLU A 404 2.40 19.65 12.23
N VAL A 405 3.48 18.91 12.51
CA VAL A 405 3.80 17.64 11.85
C VAL A 405 3.87 16.54 12.89
N TYR A 406 3.15 15.45 12.65
CA TYR A 406 3.17 14.25 13.46
C TYR A 406 4.03 13.17 12.81
N ASP A 407 4.95 12.62 13.57
CA ASP A 407 5.72 11.44 13.23
C ASP A 407 5.19 10.22 14.00
N PRO A 408 4.56 9.24 13.33
CA PRO A 408 4.01 8.07 14.00
C PRO A 408 5.07 7.09 14.54
N VAL A 409 6.35 7.25 14.16
CA VAL A 409 7.45 6.42 14.68
C VAL A 409 7.87 6.90 16.06
N SER A 410 8.02 8.21 16.24
CA SER A 410 8.35 8.81 17.54
C SER A 410 7.13 9.11 18.41
N ASP A 411 5.91 9.04 17.84
CA ASP A 411 4.65 9.46 18.46
C ASP A 411 4.74 10.90 19.00
N GLU A 412 5.22 11.84 18.15
CA GLU A 412 5.40 13.24 18.54
C GLU A 412 4.91 14.23 17.48
N TRP A 413 4.34 15.36 17.94
CA TRP A 413 4.00 16.52 17.13
C TRP A 413 5.09 17.59 17.25
N THR A 414 5.44 18.21 16.14
CA THR A 414 6.42 19.30 16.06
C THR A 414 5.88 20.46 15.23
N LEU A 415 6.07 21.70 15.72
CA LEU A 415 5.76 22.93 14.96
C LEU A 415 6.75 23.11 13.81
N VAL A 416 6.24 23.52 12.67
CA VAL A 416 7.01 23.82 11.47
C VAL A 416 6.68 25.23 10.97
N GLU A 417 6.99 25.54 9.70
CA GLU A 417 6.76 26.85 9.10
C GLU A 417 5.25 27.19 9.03
N ASN A 418 4.88 28.37 9.50
CA ASN A 418 3.49 28.83 9.51
C ASN A 418 2.93 29.06 8.10
N MET A 419 1.61 29.02 7.97
CA MET A 419 0.92 29.52 6.79
C MET A 419 1.13 31.04 6.64
N PRO A 420 1.07 31.56 5.41
CA PRO A 420 1.21 33.00 5.16
C PRO A 420 0.16 33.85 5.88
N GLU A 421 -1.04 33.30 6.11
CA GLU A 421 -2.17 33.96 6.73
C GLU A 421 -2.99 32.97 7.58
N PRO A 422 -3.48 33.38 8.78
CA PRO A 422 -4.40 32.57 9.58
C PRO A 422 -5.68 32.22 8.82
N ARG A 423 -6.13 30.97 8.98
CA ARG A 423 -7.25 30.46 8.17
C ARG A 423 -7.91 29.25 8.83
N PHE A 424 -9.26 29.16 8.73
CA PHE A 424 -10.03 28.00 9.17
C PHE A 424 -11.02 27.54 8.09
N GLY A 425 -11.54 26.32 8.19
CA GLY A 425 -12.54 25.77 7.27
C GLY A 425 -12.04 25.64 5.82
N MET A 426 -10.72 25.46 5.63
CA MET A 426 -10.10 25.23 4.34
C MET A 426 -10.06 23.73 4.01
N GLY A 427 -10.03 23.41 2.73
CA GLY A 427 -9.66 22.09 2.24
C GLY A 427 -8.14 21.91 2.17
N VAL A 428 -7.65 20.75 2.57
CA VAL A 428 -6.21 20.41 2.48
C VAL A 428 -6.03 19.04 1.84
N VAL A 429 -5.22 18.98 0.80
CA VAL A 429 -4.92 17.74 0.07
C VAL A 429 -3.45 17.62 -0.27
N THR A 430 -2.98 16.40 -0.47
CA THR A 430 -1.62 16.11 -0.94
C THR A 430 -1.68 15.54 -2.35
N PHE A 431 -0.85 16.09 -3.25
CA PHE A 431 -0.70 15.59 -4.61
C PHE A 431 0.76 15.75 -5.08
N GLU A 432 1.33 14.72 -5.70
CA GLU A 432 2.71 14.68 -6.24
C GLU A 432 3.80 15.25 -5.31
N GLY A 433 3.68 14.96 -4.01
CA GLY A 433 4.68 15.36 -3.02
C GLY A 433 4.58 16.82 -2.55
N LEU A 434 3.53 17.52 -2.96
CA LEU A 434 3.18 18.87 -2.52
C LEU A 434 1.86 18.85 -1.73
N ILE A 435 1.67 19.84 -0.84
CA ILE A 435 0.43 19.99 -0.08
C ILE A 435 -0.28 21.26 -0.55
N TYR A 436 -1.57 21.13 -0.82
CA TYR A 436 -2.41 22.21 -1.33
C TYR A 436 -3.46 22.59 -0.29
N VAL A 437 -3.57 23.89 -0.02
CA VAL A 437 -4.55 24.49 0.89
C VAL A 437 -5.47 25.38 0.08
N VAL A 438 -6.78 25.08 0.07
CA VAL A 438 -7.75 25.74 -0.80
C VAL A 438 -8.91 26.33 -0.01
N GLY A 439 -9.29 27.56 -0.35
CA GLY A 439 -10.41 28.26 0.27
C GLY A 439 -10.22 28.52 1.76
N GLY A 440 -11.31 28.51 2.50
CA GLY A 440 -11.36 28.80 3.92
C GLY A 440 -11.81 30.20 4.24
N CYS A 441 -11.79 30.55 5.52
CA CYS A 441 -12.10 31.89 6.03
C CYS A 441 -10.86 32.47 6.70
N THR A 442 -10.52 33.73 6.38
CA THR A 442 -9.35 34.43 6.90
C THR A 442 -9.70 35.27 8.13
N HIS A 443 -8.68 35.85 8.78
CA HIS A 443 -8.82 36.69 9.97
C HIS A 443 -9.77 37.92 9.77
N THR A 444 -10.02 38.31 8.53
CA THR A 444 -11.00 39.36 8.21
C THR A 444 -12.44 38.86 8.08
N TRP A 445 -12.69 37.59 8.45
CA TRP A 445 -14.00 36.91 8.29
C TRP A 445 -14.49 36.87 6.85
N ARG A 446 -13.55 36.87 5.90
CA ARG A 446 -13.85 36.74 4.47
C ARG A 446 -13.55 35.36 3.99
N HIS A 447 -14.52 34.79 3.30
CA HIS A 447 -14.27 33.56 2.53
C HIS A 447 -13.27 33.85 1.42
N THR A 448 -12.27 33.00 1.26
CA THR A 448 -11.25 33.19 0.23
C THR A 448 -11.41 32.21 -0.92
N GLN A 449 -10.89 32.60 -2.07
CA GLN A 449 -10.80 31.77 -3.28
C GLN A 449 -9.39 31.24 -3.53
N ASP A 450 -8.46 31.50 -2.62
CA ASP A 450 -7.04 31.21 -2.82
C ASP A 450 -6.74 29.73 -2.84
N LEU A 451 -5.75 29.39 -3.66
CA LEU A 451 -5.05 28.11 -3.65
C LEU A 451 -3.60 28.35 -3.27
N LEU A 452 -3.20 27.82 -2.14
CA LEU A 452 -1.82 27.84 -1.66
C LEU A 452 -1.20 26.47 -1.84
N CYS A 453 0.05 26.44 -2.28
CA CYS A 453 0.86 25.24 -2.38
C CYS A 453 2.01 25.31 -1.37
N TYR A 454 2.16 24.30 -0.55
CA TYR A 454 3.25 24.14 0.40
C TYR A 454 4.21 23.04 -0.06
N HIS A 455 5.49 23.35 -0.09
CA HIS A 455 6.55 22.41 -0.41
C HIS A 455 7.23 21.92 0.89
N PRO A 456 6.91 20.74 1.43
CA PRO A 456 7.36 20.33 2.75
C PRO A 456 8.89 20.23 2.89
N LEU A 457 9.61 19.78 1.84
CA LEU A 457 11.08 19.69 1.88
C LEU A 457 11.77 21.05 1.88
N LEU A 458 11.22 22.03 1.15
CA LEU A 458 11.80 23.38 1.05
C LEU A 458 11.22 24.32 2.11
N ARG A 459 10.16 23.92 2.79
CA ARG A 459 9.41 24.74 3.76
C ARG A 459 8.99 26.09 3.18
N LYS A 460 8.49 26.08 1.94
CA LYS A 460 8.10 27.29 1.21
C LYS A 460 6.67 27.22 0.75
N TRP A 461 6.00 28.37 0.79
CA TRP A 461 4.66 28.58 0.29
C TRP A 461 4.70 29.27 -1.07
N GLN A 462 3.76 28.90 -1.94
CA GLN A 462 3.50 29.51 -3.24
C GLN A 462 2.00 29.71 -3.39
N THR A 463 1.58 30.87 -3.91
CA THR A 463 0.19 31.11 -4.29
C THR A 463 0.00 30.71 -5.75
N LEU A 464 -1.00 29.89 -6.01
CA LEU A 464 -1.41 29.45 -7.35
C LEU A 464 -2.66 30.21 -7.79
N LYS A 465 -3.18 29.89 -8.97
CA LYS A 465 -4.43 30.52 -9.46
C LYS A 465 -5.59 30.24 -8.56
N SER A 466 -6.36 31.29 -8.26
CA SER A 466 -7.51 31.23 -7.37
C SER A 466 -8.74 30.62 -8.05
N MET A 467 -9.63 29.99 -7.24
CA MET A 467 -10.96 29.55 -7.67
C MET A 467 -11.78 30.72 -8.23
N ARG A 468 -12.86 30.42 -8.91
CA ARG A 468 -13.83 31.44 -9.36
C ARG A 468 -14.68 31.96 -8.22
N HIS A 469 -15.05 31.09 -7.27
CA HIS A 469 -15.94 31.43 -6.16
C HIS A 469 -15.22 31.22 -4.82
N ALA A 470 -15.17 32.27 -4.02
CA ALA A 470 -14.69 32.19 -2.65
C ALA A 470 -15.58 31.26 -1.82
N ARG A 471 -14.97 30.35 -1.05
CA ARG A 471 -15.72 29.42 -0.22
C ARG A 471 -14.93 28.91 0.98
N SER A 472 -15.61 28.60 2.07
CA SER A 472 -15.08 27.89 3.23
C SER A 472 -15.94 26.66 3.53
N GLN A 473 -15.47 25.79 4.40
CA GLN A 473 -16.18 24.54 4.81
C GLN A 473 -16.65 23.70 3.61
N ALA A 474 -15.87 23.76 2.52
CA ALA A 474 -16.04 22.95 1.33
C ALA A 474 -15.22 21.67 1.48
N ALA A 475 -15.69 20.57 0.91
CA ALA A 475 -14.88 19.37 0.80
C ALA A 475 -13.87 19.53 -0.34
N ALA A 476 -12.62 19.05 -0.10
CA ALA A 476 -11.55 19.08 -1.09
C ALA A 476 -10.97 17.68 -1.27
N VAL A 477 -10.90 17.19 -2.50
CA VAL A 477 -10.39 15.86 -2.83
C VAL A 477 -9.63 15.88 -4.15
N VAL A 478 -8.68 14.98 -4.30
CA VAL A 478 -7.97 14.78 -5.57
C VAL A 478 -8.50 13.51 -6.24
N LEU A 479 -8.85 13.66 -7.53
CA LEU A 479 -9.18 12.53 -8.39
C LEU A 479 -8.41 12.67 -9.70
N ASP A 480 -7.65 11.63 -10.05
CA ASP A 480 -6.73 11.65 -11.19
C ASP A 480 -5.76 12.86 -11.07
N ASN A 481 -5.72 13.73 -12.06
CA ASN A 481 -4.85 14.91 -12.07
C ASN A 481 -5.60 16.22 -11.77
N TYR A 482 -6.69 16.14 -10.98
CA TYR A 482 -7.52 17.28 -10.63
C TYR A 482 -7.78 17.38 -9.14
N LEU A 483 -7.71 18.62 -8.59
CA LEU A 483 -8.23 18.95 -7.27
C LEU A 483 -9.69 19.42 -7.43
N TYR A 484 -10.62 18.72 -6.81
CA TYR A 484 -12.04 19.10 -6.75
C TYR A 484 -12.35 19.79 -5.44
N VAL A 485 -13.09 20.91 -5.52
CA VAL A 485 -13.61 21.65 -4.36
C VAL A 485 -15.14 21.70 -4.49
N ILE A 486 -15.79 21.13 -3.49
CA ILE A 486 -17.18 20.71 -3.57
C ILE A 486 -18.02 21.44 -2.52
N GLY A 487 -19.06 22.17 -2.96
CA GLY A 487 -19.98 22.85 -2.06
C GLY A 487 -19.33 23.93 -1.20
N GLY A 488 -19.70 23.96 0.08
CA GLY A 488 -19.19 24.91 1.08
C GLY A 488 -20.08 26.14 1.27
N ILE A 489 -19.56 27.13 2.02
CA ILE A 489 -20.21 28.40 2.32
C ILE A 489 -19.54 29.52 1.51
N GLY A 490 -20.32 30.18 0.69
CA GLY A 490 -19.89 31.32 -0.12
C GLY A 490 -20.02 32.68 0.56
N PRO A 491 -19.62 33.78 -0.13
CA PRO A 491 -19.93 35.15 0.28
C PRO A 491 -21.44 35.30 0.54
N ARG A 492 -21.86 36.07 1.53
CA ARG A 492 -23.24 36.20 2.01
C ARG A 492 -23.76 34.97 2.80
N ARG A 493 -22.89 34.06 3.21
CA ARG A 493 -23.22 32.85 3.98
C ARG A 493 -24.15 31.88 3.27
N THR A 494 -24.24 31.93 1.93
CA THR A 494 -25.03 30.99 1.13
C THR A 494 -24.36 29.63 1.03
N VAL A 495 -25.13 28.57 1.18
CA VAL A 495 -24.65 27.20 0.95
C VAL A 495 -24.58 26.91 -0.56
N LEU A 496 -23.47 26.37 -1.02
CA LEU A 496 -23.18 26.21 -2.44
C LEU A 496 -23.45 24.77 -2.92
N ALA A 497 -24.04 24.67 -4.12
CA ALA A 497 -24.11 23.40 -4.86
C ALA A 497 -23.01 23.31 -5.93
N SER A 498 -22.31 24.42 -6.20
CA SER A 498 -21.29 24.46 -7.25
C SER A 498 -20.05 23.66 -6.88
N VAL A 499 -19.44 23.07 -7.90
CA VAL A 499 -18.20 22.31 -7.82
C VAL A 499 -17.20 22.88 -8.81
N GLU A 500 -15.99 23.15 -8.34
CA GLU A 500 -14.89 23.59 -9.18
C GLU A 500 -13.77 22.56 -9.13
N ARG A 501 -13.07 22.36 -10.25
CA ARG A 501 -11.85 21.55 -10.29
C ARG A 501 -10.67 22.35 -10.82
N TYR A 502 -9.50 22.09 -10.25
CA TYR A 502 -8.23 22.65 -10.67
C TYR A 502 -7.40 21.59 -11.39
N SER A 503 -6.94 21.90 -12.60
CA SER A 503 -6.00 21.07 -13.35
C SER A 503 -4.57 21.36 -12.88
N PHE A 504 -3.87 20.37 -12.34
CA PHE A 504 -2.47 20.52 -11.92
C PHE A 504 -1.53 20.74 -13.11
N ASP A 505 -1.84 20.17 -14.29
CA ASP A 505 -1.04 20.34 -15.50
C ASP A 505 -1.19 21.73 -16.13
N ASP A 506 -2.44 22.23 -16.20
CA ASP A 506 -2.78 23.46 -16.92
C ASP A 506 -2.76 24.71 -16.03
N ASP A 507 -2.62 24.56 -14.70
CA ASP A 507 -2.75 25.64 -13.72
C ASP A 507 -4.03 26.47 -13.98
N ARG A 508 -5.19 25.81 -14.05
CA ARG A 508 -6.48 26.48 -14.32
C ARG A 508 -7.64 25.84 -13.57
N TRP A 509 -8.62 26.69 -13.23
CA TRP A 509 -9.89 26.28 -12.65
C TRP A 509 -10.99 26.21 -13.70
N GLU A 510 -11.86 25.22 -13.57
CA GLU A 510 -13.09 25.09 -14.34
C GLU A 510 -14.25 24.64 -13.44
N GLU A 511 -15.46 25.07 -13.79
CA GLU A 511 -16.68 24.56 -13.15
C GLU A 511 -17.09 23.25 -13.80
N VAL A 512 -17.57 22.33 -12.97
CA VAL A 512 -18.10 21.03 -13.39
C VAL A 512 -19.53 20.86 -12.93
N GLY A 513 -20.15 19.72 -13.19
CA GLY A 513 -21.54 19.44 -12.79
C GLY A 513 -21.78 19.77 -11.32
N SER A 514 -22.82 20.56 -11.04
CA SER A 514 -23.20 20.92 -9.66
C SER A 514 -23.88 19.76 -8.94
N LEU A 515 -23.74 19.74 -7.61
CA LEU A 515 -24.50 18.86 -6.72
C LEU A 515 -26.01 19.02 -6.95
N LYS A 516 -26.77 17.97 -6.73
CA LYS A 516 -28.24 18.03 -6.72
C LYS A 516 -28.77 18.82 -5.53
N GLU A 517 -28.04 18.77 -4.41
CA GLU A 517 -28.37 19.39 -3.17
C GLU A 517 -27.18 20.23 -2.66
N ALA A 518 -27.39 21.53 -2.42
CA ALA A 518 -26.35 22.41 -1.88
C ALA A 518 -25.94 21.92 -0.49
N ARG A 519 -24.66 21.90 -0.20
CA ARG A 519 -24.15 21.41 1.09
C ARG A 519 -22.85 22.07 1.53
N ALA A 520 -22.76 22.33 2.83
CA ALA A 520 -21.56 22.79 3.53
C ALA A 520 -21.17 21.79 4.61
N CYS A 521 -19.97 21.84 5.13
CA CYS A 521 -19.46 20.91 6.16
C CYS A 521 -19.66 19.42 5.80
N CYS A 522 -19.75 19.12 4.52
CA CYS A 522 -19.87 17.77 4.01
C CYS A 522 -18.50 17.10 3.93
N VAL A 523 -18.49 15.78 3.88
CA VAL A 523 -17.29 15.00 3.65
C VAL A 523 -17.24 14.50 2.21
N ALA A 524 -16.03 14.32 1.69
CA ALA A 524 -15.86 13.74 0.36
C ALA A 524 -14.66 12.77 0.31
N GLY A 525 -14.73 11.84 -0.64
CA GLY A 525 -13.64 10.94 -0.99
C GLY A 525 -13.61 10.67 -2.49
N ALA A 526 -12.45 10.32 -3.01
CA ALA A 526 -12.24 10.03 -4.42
C ALA A 526 -11.62 8.65 -4.58
N ALA A 527 -12.37 7.70 -5.11
CA ALA A 527 -11.88 6.35 -5.37
C ALA A 527 -12.58 5.74 -6.58
N GLU A 528 -11.94 4.75 -7.22
CA GLU A 528 -12.50 4.00 -8.35
C GLU A 528 -12.95 4.90 -9.52
N GLY A 529 -12.26 6.05 -9.71
CA GLY A 529 -12.57 6.99 -10.78
C GLY A 529 -13.81 7.86 -10.54
N VAL A 530 -14.40 7.86 -9.35
CA VAL A 530 -15.56 8.67 -8.97
C VAL A 530 -15.32 9.47 -7.70
N LEU A 531 -16.12 10.52 -7.48
CA LEU A 531 -16.17 11.25 -6.21
C LEU A 531 -17.41 10.82 -5.43
N VAL A 532 -17.28 10.66 -4.13
CA VAL A 532 -18.39 10.43 -3.21
C VAL A 532 -18.48 11.61 -2.25
N VAL A 533 -19.66 12.18 -2.09
CA VAL A 533 -19.93 13.26 -1.13
C VAL A 533 -21.08 12.84 -0.23
N ALA A 534 -20.91 13.00 1.08
CA ALA A 534 -21.87 12.53 2.07
C ALA A 534 -22.16 13.59 3.13
N GLY A 535 -23.42 13.69 3.54
CA GLY A 535 -23.86 14.54 4.65
C GLY A 535 -23.68 16.04 4.40
N GLY A 536 -23.41 16.78 5.47
CA GLY A 536 -23.31 18.24 5.49
C GLY A 536 -24.62 18.91 5.84
N ASP A 537 -24.62 20.25 5.77
CA ASP A 537 -25.77 21.08 6.03
C ASP A 537 -26.26 21.77 4.76
N THR A 538 -27.58 21.90 4.62
CA THR A 538 -28.24 22.67 3.55
C THR A 538 -29.11 23.77 4.14
N GLU A 539 -29.51 24.75 3.31
CA GLU A 539 -30.47 25.81 3.69
C GLU A 539 -31.90 25.31 3.46
N THR A 540 -32.79 25.55 4.44
CA THR A 540 -34.22 25.28 4.27
C THR A 540 -34.93 26.49 3.70
N GLU A 541 -35.78 26.30 2.67
CA GLU A 541 -36.51 27.34 1.96
C GLU A 541 -37.63 27.99 2.78
N HIS A 542 -37.76 27.83 4.08
CA HIS A 542 -38.93 28.33 4.81
C HIS A 542 -38.62 29.24 6.00
N ARG A 543 -38.99 30.50 5.81
CA ARG A 543 -39.30 31.63 6.70
C ARG A 543 -38.28 32.76 6.82
N ALA A 544 -38.77 33.91 6.51
CA ALA A 544 -38.15 35.19 6.15
C ALA A 544 -37.21 35.87 7.16
N PHE A 545 -36.82 35.28 8.28
CA PHE A 545 -35.98 35.96 9.28
C PHE A 545 -34.87 35.13 9.96
N TYR A 546 -34.85 33.79 9.80
CA TYR A 546 -33.74 32.93 10.28
C TYR A 546 -33.48 31.85 9.23
N GLN A 547 -32.26 31.79 8.71
CA GLN A 547 -31.80 30.69 7.88
C GLN A 547 -31.57 29.49 8.83
N GLU A 548 -32.54 28.60 8.93
CA GLU A 548 -32.35 27.32 9.58
C GLU A 548 -31.58 26.38 8.63
N ARG A 549 -30.50 25.76 9.11
CA ARG A 549 -29.79 24.72 8.38
C ARG A 549 -30.35 23.37 8.78
N THR A 550 -30.48 22.50 7.79
CA THR A 550 -30.89 21.10 7.99
C THR A 550 -29.71 20.21 7.70
N THR A 551 -29.43 19.28 8.60
CA THR A 551 -28.37 18.29 8.43
C THR A 551 -28.82 17.18 7.49
N LEU A 552 -27.97 16.80 6.59
CA LEU A 552 -28.25 15.85 5.52
C LEU A 552 -27.80 14.44 5.86
N SER A 553 -28.59 13.44 5.46
CA SER A 553 -28.15 12.04 5.34
C SER A 553 -27.85 11.65 3.88
N SER A 554 -28.17 12.52 2.91
CA SER A 554 -28.02 12.23 1.50
C SER A 554 -26.57 12.06 1.08
N VAL A 555 -26.34 11.16 0.10
CA VAL A 555 -25.04 10.84 -0.49
C VAL A 555 -25.15 10.97 -1.99
N GLU A 556 -24.16 11.62 -2.60
CA GLU A 556 -24.09 11.79 -4.05
C GLU A 556 -22.75 11.27 -4.59
N ILE A 557 -22.79 10.64 -5.75
CA ILE A 557 -21.60 10.14 -6.48
C ILE A 557 -21.50 10.90 -7.79
N TYR A 558 -20.32 11.45 -8.06
CA TYR A 558 -19.98 12.15 -9.29
C TYR A 558 -19.21 11.27 -10.25
N ASP A 559 -19.68 11.21 -11.49
CA ASP A 559 -18.99 10.58 -12.60
C ASP A 559 -18.30 11.67 -13.44
N PRO A 560 -16.94 11.74 -13.45
CA PRO A 560 -16.22 12.76 -14.20
C PRO A 560 -16.36 12.62 -15.72
N VAL A 561 -16.64 11.41 -16.22
CA VAL A 561 -16.79 11.13 -17.66
C VAL A 561 -18.11 11.70 -18.17
N GLU A 562 -19.18 11.48 -17.41
CA GLU A 562 -20.51 11.99 -17.73
C GLU A 562 -20.75 13.43 -17.24
N ASN A 563 -19.87 13.92 -16.35
CA ASN A 563 -20.00 15.23 -15.68
C ASN A 563 -21.35 15.37 -14.95
N THR A 564 -21.78 14.31 -14.27
CA THR A 564 -23.09 14.25 -13.59
C THR A 564 -23.00 13.67 -12.19
N TRP A 565 -23.92 14.15 -11.32
CA TRP A 565 -24.10 13.62 -9.97
C TRP A 565 -25.29 12.65 -9.91
N ARG A 566 -25.13 11.54 -9.23
CA ARG A 566 -26.16 10.52 -8.99
C ARG A 566 -26.33 10.30 -7.48
N SER A 567 -27.57 10.07 -7.02
CA SER A 567 -27.82 9.72 -5.63
C SER A 567 -27.29 8.30 -5.33
N ALA A 568 -26.76 8.13 -4.12
CA ALA A 568 -26.29 6.87 -3.57
C ALA A 568 -27.06 6.53 -2.28
N PRO A 569 -26.91 5.33 -1.71
CA PRO A 569 -27.50 4.97 -0.44
C PRO A 569 -27.15 5.99 0.64
N PRO A 570 -28.17 6.54 1.35
CA PRO A 570 -27.94 7.57 2.35
C PRO A 570 -27.16 7.05 3.55
N LEU A 571 -26.58 7.97 4.30
CA LEU A 571 -26.04 7.68 5.63
C LEU A 571 -27.13 7.08 6.54
N PRO A 572 -26.77 6.18 7.45
CA PRO A 572 -27.71 5.65 8.45
C PRO A 572 -28.37 6.74 9.31
N HIS A 573 -27.64 7.82 9.57
CA HIS A 573 -28.10 9.01 10.30
C HIS A 573 -27.58 10.27 9.62
N SER A 574 -28.33 11.38 9.72
CA SER A 574 -27.86 12.67 9.23
C SER A 574 -26.54 13.04 9.91
N ARG A 575 -25.63 13.66 9.18
CA ARG A 575 -24.29 13.94 9.69
C ARG A 575 -23.69 15.18 9.04
N THR A 576 -23.20 16.08 9.88
CA THR A 576 -22.44 17.25 9.46
C THR A 576 -21.16 17.39 10.26
N GLU A 577 -20.24 18.23 9.82
CA GLU A 577 -19.01 18.55 10.56
C GLU A 577 -18.15 17.32 10.92
N ALA A 578 -18.29 16.26 10.16
CA ALA A 578 -17.47 15.06 10.27
C ALA A 578 -16.14 15.22 9.52
N GLY A 579 -15.18 14.37 9.85
CA GLY A 579 -14.00 14.17 9.03
C GLY A 579 -14.10 12.89 8.20
N ALA A 580 -13.41 12.83 7.07
CA ALA A 580 -13.36 11.61 6.27
C ALA A 580 -11.99 11.38 5.65
N ALA A 581 -11.68 10.11 5.42
CA ALA A 581 -10.49 9.67 4.71
C ALA A 581 -10.76 8.35 3.97
N LEU A 582 -9.96 8.07 2.95
CA LEU A 582 -9.99 6.80 2.23
C LEU A 582 -9.05 5.79 2.91
N LEU A 583 -9.54 4.57 3.13
CA LEU A 583 -8.79 3.45 3.69
C LEU A 583 -8.55 2.37 2.63
#